data_4ca1832e3e68e84b2b1e753179667cb6
#
_entry.id   4ca1832e3e68e84b2b1e753179667cb6
#
_cell.length_a   1.000
_cell.length_b   1.000
_cell.length_c   1.000
_cell.angle_alpha   90.00
_cell.angle_beta   90.00
_cell.angle_gamma   90.00
#
_symmetry.space_group_name_H-M   'P 1'
#
loop_
_entity.id
_entity.type
_entity.pdbx_description
1 polymer ?
#
loop_
_entity_poly.entity_id
_entity_poly.type
_entity_poly.pdbx_seq_one_letter_code
_entity_poly.pdbx_strand_id
1 'polypeptide(L)'
;MNKIATILFAALLVPSVSLASGDNAAKVSLVKKIYQEASRDDESGVKILNRYADDSLKKAIRTASRSADLCIEADPIWSSQDPETEVKVNVSALPNGKIRAGFKQWGHPTKVDYSVSCSGNVCKVTDVDHLKRTWLQCR
;
A
#
# COMPACT_ATOMS: atom_id res chain seq x y z
N MET A 1 0.41 46.65 53.17
CA MET A 1 0.27 46.76 51.72
C MET A 1 0.76 45.47 51.08
N ASN A 2 -0.14 44.58 50.76
CA ASN A 2 0.20 43.29 50.19
C ASN A 2 0.21 43.40 48.66
N LYS A 3 1.36 43.18 48.03
CA LYS A 3 1.49 43.04 46.60
C LYS A 3 1.25 41.57 46.26
N ILE A 4 0.13 41.30 45.65
CA ILE A 4 -0.23 39.99 45.06
C ILE A 4 0.47 39.90 43.72
N ALA A 5 1.46 39.01 43.59
CA ALA A 5 2.10 38.70 42.33
C ALA A 5 1.24 37.66 41.61
N THR A 6 0.61 38.06 40.51
CA THR A 6 -0.14 37.18 39.64
C THR A 6 0.84 36.45 38.72
N ILE A 7 1.02 35.17 38.96
CA ILE A 7 1.83 34.30 38.10
C ILE A 7 0.93 33.86 36.94
N LEU A 8 1.18 34.39 35.75
CA LEU A 8 0.58 33.89 34.51
C LEU A 8 1.25 32.58 34.12
N PHE A 9 0.51 31.50 34.25
CA PHE A 9 0.88 30.21 33.66
C PHE A 9 0.56 30.28 32.16
N ALA A 10 1.59 30.46 31.32
CA ALA A 10 1.48 30.27 29.90
C ALA A 10 1.45 28.76 29.62
N ALA A 11 0.28 28.23 29.29
CA ALA A 11 0.14 26.86 28.81
C ALA A 11 0.74 26.77 27.40
N LEU A 12 1.91 26.17 27.29
CA LEU A 12 2.52 25.80 26.03
C LEU A 12 1.69 24.64 25.42
N LEU A 13 0.81 25.00 24.50
CA LEU A 13 0.18 24.02 23.60
C LEU A 13 1.27 23.48 22.66
N VAL A 14 1.84 22.35 23.01
CA VAL A 14 2.71 21.59 22.10
C VAL A 14 1.79 20.96 21.04
N PRO A 15 1.93 21.30 19.75
CA PRO A 15 1.18 20.59 18.74
C PRO A 15 1.67 19.15 18.70
N SER A 16 0.82 18.22 19.08
CA SER A 16 1.06 16.79 18.90
C SER A 16 1.09 16.54 17.40
N VAL A 17 2.28 16.50 16.82
CA VAL A 17 2.47 16.04 15.44
C VAL A 17 2.06 14.58 15.41
N SER A 18 0.93 14.30 14.76
CA SER A 18 0.40 12.96 14.61
C SER A 18 1.40 12.12 13.80
N LEU A 19 2.06 11.15 14.45
CA LEU A 19 2.95 10.16 13.81
C LEU A 19 2.23 9.38 12.68
N ALA A 20 0.89 9.29 12.74
CA ALA A 20 0.05 8.63 11.74
C ALA A 20 0.12 9.27 10.35
N SER A 21 0.32 10.59 10.22
CA SER A 21 0.39 11.25 8.91
C SER A 21 1.70 10.98 8.17
N GLY A 22 2.85 10.87 8.89
CA GLY A 22 4.14 10.52 8.32
C GLY A 22 4.17 9.07 7.82
N ASP A 23 3.56 8.15 8.57
CA ASP A 23 3.44 6.73 8.19
C ASP A 23 2.57 6.56 6.93
N ASN A 24 1.44 7.24 6.85
CA ASN A 24 0.59 7.22 5.66
C ASN A 24 1.30 7.78 4.43
N ALA A 25 2.09 8.85 4.57
CA ALA A 25 2.86 9.41 3.47
C ALA A 25 3.90 8.42 2.93
N ALA A 26 4.60 7.70 3.81
CA ALA A 26 5.55 6.67 3.42
C ALA A 26 4.89 5.49 2.71
N LYS A 27 3.73 5.05 3.19
CA LYS A 27 2.93 3.99 2.55
C LYS A 27 2.43 4.39 1.17
N VAL A 28 1.90 5.60 1.03
CA VAL A 28 1.48 6.16 -0.26
C VAL A 28 2.65 6.23 -1.24
N SER A 29 3.82 6.69 -0.79
CA SER A 29 5.04 6.73 -1.62
C SER A 29 5.45 5.36 -2.13
N LEU A 30 5.36 4.32 -1.28
CA LEU A 30 5.66 2.95 -1.68
C LEU A 30 4.73 2.48 -2.81
N VAL A 31 3.43 2.67 -2.65
CA VAL A 31 2.44 2.24 -3.67
C VAL A 31 2.62 3.03 -4.96
N LYS A 32 2.87 4.34 -4.89
CA LYS A 32 3.21 5.15 -6.08
C LYS A 32 4.42 4.58 -6.82
N LYS A 33 5.46 4.17 -6.09
CA LYS A 33 6.67 3.59 -6.67
C LYS A 33 6.38 2.27 -7.40
N ILE A 34 5.51 1.42 -6.85
CA ILE A 34 5.06 0.19 -7.50
C ILE A 34 4.48 0.51 -8.89
N TYR A 35 3.56 1.47 -8.99
CA TYR A 35 2.95 1.83 -10.27
C TYR A 35 3.89 2.57 -11.22
N GLN A 36 4.85 3.33 -10.71
CA GLN A 36 5.89 3.94 -11.54
C GLN A 36 6.78 2.87 -12.21
N GLU A 37 7.11 1.80 -11.51
CA GLU A 37 7.83 0.67 -12.11
C GLU A 37 6.94 -0.09 -13.08
N ALA A 38 5.70 -0.39 -12.69
CA ALA A 38 4.76 -1.14 -13.51
C ALA A 38 4.37 -0.46 -14.83
N SER A 39 4.47 0.87 -14.90
CA SER A 39 4.21 1.62 -16.14
C SER A 39 5.41 1.68 -17.09
N ARG A 40 6.62 1.38 -16.60
CA ARG A 40 7.85 1.52 -17.39
C ARG A 40 8.42 0.20 -17.86
N ASP A 41 8.19 -0.85 -17.09
CA ASP A 41 8.80 -2.15 -17.30
C ASP A 41 7.75 -3.14 -17.83
N ASP A 42 8.14 -3.98 -18.79
CA ASP A 42 7.31 -5.10 -19.28
C ASP A 42 7.25 -6.26 -18.27
N GLU A 43 7.52 -5.98 -17.00
CA GLU A 43 7.44 -6.97 -15.95
C GLU A 43 5.99 -7.18 -15.47
N SER A 44 5.67 -8.42 -15.15
CA SER A 44 4.37 -8.72 -14.53
C SER A 44 4.22 -8.06 -13.17
N GLY A 45 3.01 -7.63 -12.84
CA GLY A 45 2.71 -7.06 -11.53
C GLY A 45 3.03 -7.98 -10.36
N VAL A 46 2.98 -9.28 -10.55
CA VAL A 46 3.40 -10.28 -9.56
C VAL A 46 4.89 -10.13 -9.21
N LYS A 47 5.76 -9.96 -10.19
CA LYS A 47 7.19 -9.75 -9.96
C LYS A 47 7.47 -8.44 -9.24
N ILE A 48 6.82 -7.37 -9.67
CA ILE A 48 6.95 -6.06 -9.05
C ILE A 48 6.46 -6.11 -7.61
N LEU A 49 5.27 -6.65 -7.37
CA LEU A 49 4.71 -6.83 -6.03
C LEU A 49 5.64 -7.62 -5.12
N ASN A 50 6.25 -8.70 -5.63
CA ASN A 50 7.17 -9.54 -4.86
C ASN A 50 8.40 -8.77 -4.35
N ARG A 51 8.90 -7.77 -5.10
CA ARG A 51 10.02 -6.93 -4.65
C ARG A 51 9.68 -6.10 -3.41
N TYR A 52 8.43 -5.67 -3.28
CA TYR A 52 7.94 -4.80 -2.21
C TYR A 52 7.19 -5.54 -1.10
N ALA A 53 7.00 -6.85 -1.26
CA ALA A 53 6.27 -7.70 -0.32
C ALA A 53 7.10 -8.02 0.94
N ASP A 54 6.41 -8.16 2.07
CA ASP A 54 7.00 -8.79 3.24
C ASP A 54 7.16 -10.30 3.04
N ASP A 55 7.82 -10.98 3.98
CA ASP A 55 8.10 -12.41 3.86
C ASP A 55 6.83 -13.27 3.78
N SER A 56 5.78 -12.88 4.48
CA SER A 56 4.48 -13.58 4.46
C SER A 56 3.81 -13.47 3.09
N LEU A 57 3.78 -12.29 2.50
CA LEU A 57 3.22 -12.09 1.16
C LEU A 57 4.09 -12.75 0.08
N LYS A 58 5.42 -12.70 0.21
CA LYS A 58 6.34 -13.43 -0.69
C LYS A 58 6.07 -14.94 -0.66
N LYS A 59 5.82 -15.49 0.53
CA LYS A 59 5.44 -16.90 0.66
C LYS A 59 4.13 -17.20 -0.06
N ALA A 60 3.11 -16.34 0.11
CA ALA A 60 1.83 -16.48 -0.57
C ALA A 60 1.98 -16.46 -2.10
N ILE A 61 2.76 -15.50 -2.62
CA ILE A 61 3.06 -15.39 -4.06
C ILE A 61 3.74 -16.66 -4.56
N ARG A 62 4.76 -17.17 -3.85
CA ARG A 62 5.44 -18.41 -4.24
C ARG A 62 4.49 -19.61 -4.24
N THR A 63 3.63 -19.74 -3.24
CA THR A 63 2.65 -20.82 -3.15
C THR A 63 1.70 -20.78 -4.34
N ALA A 64 1.12 -19.62 -4.63
CA ALA A 64 0.19 -19.45 -5.75
C ALA A 64 0.86 -19.66 -7.11
N SER A 65 2.11 -19.20 -7.29
CA SER A 65 2.85 -19.31 -8.55
C SER A 65 3.31 -20.72 -8.87
N ARG A 66 3.45 -21.58 -7.85
CA ARG A 66 3.88 -22.98 -8.02
C ARG A 66 2.72 -23.97 -8.06
N SER A 67 1.52 -23.50 -7.80
CA SER A 67 0.32 -24.33 -7.81
C SER A 67 0.00 -24.84 -9.21
N ALA A 68 -0.52 -26.07 -9.28
CA ALA A 68 -1.11 -26.64 -10.51
C ALA A 68 -2.43 -25.91 -10.86
N ASP A 69 -3.11 -25.36 -9.86
CA ASP A 69 -4.30 -24.55 -10.05
C ASP A 69 -3.92 -23.11 -10.46
N LEU A 70 -4.75 -22.49 -11.28
CA LEU A 70 -4.58 -21.08 -11.66
C LEU A 70 -5.01 -20.16 -10.51
N CYS A 71 -4.14 -20.04 -9.51
CA CYS A 71 -4.42 -19.23 -8.32
C CYS A 71 -4.16 -17.73 -8.51
N ILE A 72 -3.35 -17.36 -9.49
CA ILE A 72 -3.16 -15.97 -9.90
C ILE A 72 -3.84 -15.80 -11.26
N GLU A 73 -5.13 -15.51 -11.22
CA GLU A 73 -5.96 -15.41 -12.42
C GLU A 73 -5.80 -14.08 -13.16
N ALA A 74 -5.42 -13.04 -12.45
CA ALA A 74 -5.22 -11.69 -12.98
C ALA A 74 -3.97 -11.06 -12.39
N ASP A 75 -3.42 -10.07 -13.07
CA ASP A 75 -2.34 -9.25 -12.53
C ASP A 75 -2.82 -8.53 -11.26
N PRO A 76 -2.20 -8.77 -10.09
CA PRO A 76 -2.73 -8.31 -8.82
C PRO A 76 -2.66 -6.79 -8.62
N ILE A 77 -1.73 -6.11 -9.27
CA ILE A 77 -1.60 -4.66 -9.14
C ILE A 77 -2.50 -3.90 -10.12
N TRP A 78 -2.89 -4.53 -11.21
CA TRP A 78 -3.77 -3.96 -12.22
C TRP A 78 -5.20 -4.50 -12.17
N SER A 79 -5.43 -5.58 -11.43
CA SER A 79 -6.72 -6.27 -11.36
C SER A 79 -7.29 -6.62 -12.74
N SER A 80 -6.41 -7.07 -13.64
CA SER A 80 -6.73 -7.37 -15.03
C SER A 80 -5.87 -8.53 -15.54
N GLN A 81 -6.45 -9.38 -16.40
CA GLN A 81 -5.70 -10.45 -17.09
C GLN A 81 -4.83 -9.89 -18.22
N ASP A 82 -5.27 -8.80 -18.82
CA ASP A 82 -4.57 -8.08 -19.89
C ASP A 82 -4.51 -6.60 -19.49
N PRO A 83 -3.53 -6.23 -18.64
CA PRO A 83 -3.51 -4.90 -18.04
C PRO A 83 -3.12 -3.81 -19.03
N GLU A 84 -3.86 -2.71 -19.00
CA GLU A 84 -3.49 -1.43 -19.57
C GLU A 84 -2.60 -0.69 -18.55
N THR A 85 -1.31 -0.56 -18.86
CA THR A 85 -0.29 -0.08 -17.89
C THR A 85 0.04 1.41 -18.03
N GLU A 86 -0.28 2.02 -19.17
CA GLU A 86 -0.05 3.44 -19.43
C GLU A 86 -1.27 4.29 -19.04
N VAL A 87 -1.74 4.13 -17.81
CA VAL A 87 -2.90 4.85 -17.29
C VAL A 87 -2.53 5.72 -16.10
N LYS A 88 -3.31 6.77 -15.88
CA LYS A 88 -3.15 7.62 -14.69
C LYS A 88 -3.59 6.85 -13.46
N VAL A 89 -2.71 6.77 -12.46
CA VAL A 89 -2.97 6.14 -11.17
C VAL A 89 -3.04 7.18 -10.07
N ASN A 90 -4.14 7.20 -9.31
CA ASN A 90 -4.30 8.03 -8.13
C ASN A 90 -4.11 7.15 -6.88
N VAL A 91 -3.18 7.52 -6.03
CA VAL A 91 -2.87 6.78 -4.80
C VAL A 91 -3.22 7.62 -3.59
N SER A 92 -3.99 7.06 -2.67
CA SER A 92 -4.43 7.74 -1.45
C SER A 92 -4.54 6.79 -0.26
N ALA A 93 -4.35 7.32 0.94
CA ALA A 93 -4.61 6.59 2.17
C ALA A 93 -6.11 6.60 2.50
N LEU A 94 -6.63 5.44 2.91
CA LEU A 94 -8.00 5.29 3.38
C LEU A 94 -8.08 5.46 4.90
N PRO A 95 -9.28 5.78 5.45
CA PRO A 95 -9.48 5.90 6.89
C PRO A 95 -9.11 4.64 7.69
N ASN A 96 -9.20 3.45 7.08
CA ASN A 96 -8.83 2.18 7.69
C ASN A 96 -7.31 1.87 7.66
N GLY A 97 -6.49 2.81 7.18
CA GLY A 97 -5.04 2.66 7.07
C GLY A 97 -4.55 1.94 5.80
N LYS A 98 -5.45 1.40 4.99
CA LYS A 98 -5.08 0.84 3.69
C LYS A 98 -4.73 1.95 2.69
N ILE A 99 -3.96 1.60 1.68
CA ILE A 99 -3.60 2.49 0.60
C ILE A 99 -4.33 2.04 -0.67
N ARG A 100 -5.08 2.96 -1.26
CA ARG A 100 -5.84 2.68 -2.49
C ARG A 100 -5.14 3.26 -3.69
N ALA A 101 -4.97 2.45 -4.72
CA ALA A 101 -4.66 2.87 -6.07
C ALA A 101 -5.94 2.83 -6.91
N GLY A 102 -6.32 3.95 -7.49
CA GLY A 102 -7.47 4.08 -8.37
C GLY A 102 -7.04 4.46 -9.77
N PHE A 103 -7.57 3.77 -10.77
CA PHE A 103 -7.25 3.96 -12.19
C PHE A 103 -8.38 3.43 -13.06
N LYS A 104 -8.22 3.53 -14.38
CA LYS A 104 -9.13 2.88 -15.32
C LYS A 104 -8.43 1.72 -16.01
N GLN A 105 -9.12 0.62 -16.18
CA GLN A 105 -8.73 -0.49 -17.06
C GLN A 105 -9.74 -0.59 -18.19
N TRP A 106 -9.29 -0.38 -19.39
CA TRP A 106 -10.14 -0.39 -20.59
C TRP A 106 -11.39 0.51 -20.45
N GLY A 107 -11.17 1.69 -19.84
CA GLY A 107 -12.23 2.67 -19.59
C GLY A 107 -13.09 2.41 -18.34
N HIS A 108 -12.91 1.27 -17.65
CA HIS A 108 -13.67 0.93 -16.44
C HIS A 108 -12.92 1.37 -15.17
N PRO A 109 -13.60 2.11 -14.26
CA PRO A 109 -13.02 2.45 -12.96
C PRO A 109 -12.61 1.19 -12.19
N THR A 110 -11.35 1.15 -11.76
CA THR A 110 -10.75 0.02 -11.07
C THR A 110 -9.99 0.53 -9.84
N LYS A 111 -9.95 -0.25 -8.79
CA LYS A 111 -9.20 0.05 -7.57
C LYS A 111 -8.50 -1.19 -7.06
N VAL A 112 -7.33 -0.99 -6.44
CA VAL A 112 -6.57 -2.00 -5.73
C VAL A 112 -6.20 -1.46 -4.36
N ASP A 113 -6.51 -2.19 -3.31
CA ASP A 113 -6.26 -1.81 -1.93
C ASP A 113 -5.08 -2.59 -1.34
N TYR A 114 -4.10 -1.85 -0.86
CA TYR A 114 -2.87 -2.39 -0.28
C TYR A 114 -2.90 -2.28 1.23
N SER A 115 -2.51 -3.36 1.90
CA SER A 115 -2.07 -3.31 3.30
C SER A 115 -0.56 -3.14 3.32
N VAL A 116 -0.08 -2.12 4.01
CA VAL A 116 1.34 -1.77 4.07
C VAL A 116 1.76 -1.64 5.53
N SER A 117 2.91 -2.19 5.86
CA SER A 117 3.53 -2.06 7.19
C SER A 117 4.89 -1.41 7.07
N CYS A 118 5.17 -0.46 7.95
CA CYS A 118 6.46 0.23 8.02
C CYS A 118 7.17 -0.07 9.34
N SER A 119 8.47 -0.34 9.25
CA SER A 119 9.37 -0.44 10.40
C SER A 119 10.49 0.58 10.19
N GLY A 120 10.47 1.67 10.96
CA GLY A 120 11.33 2.82 10.70
C GLY A 120 11.02 3.42 9.32
N ASN A 121 12.03 3.56 8.48
CA ASN A 121 11.89 4.11 7.12
C ASN A 121 11.60 3.04 6.04
N VAL A 122 11.49 1.77 6.43
CA VAL A 122 11.27 0.67 5.50
C VAL A 122 9.82 0.22 5.56
N CYS A 123 9.10 0.41 4.45
CA CYS A 123 7.74 -0.06 4.28
C CYS A 123 7.69 -1.27 3.35
N LYS A 124 6.79 -2.21 3.63
CA LYS A 124 6.54 -3.39 2.81
C LYS A 124 5.05 -3.63 2.66
N VAL A 125 4.66 -4.16 1.51
CA VAL A 125 3.29 -4.62 1.27
C VAL A 125 3.08 -5.93 2.02
N THR A 126 2.02 -6.00 2.81
CA THR A 126 1.66 -7.19 3.58
C THR A 126 0.48 -7.94 2.97
N ASP A 127 -0.35 -7.27 2.19
CA ASP A 127 -1.45 -7.86 1.44
C ASP A 127 -1.91 -6.93 0.30
N VAL A 128 -2.55 -7.48 -0.69
CA VAL A 128 -3.20 -6.77 -1.80
C VAL A 128 -4.57 -7.37 -2.04
N ASP A 129 -5.63 -6.56 -1.99
CA ASP A 129 -7.04 -6.96 -2.20
C ASP A 129 -7.44 -8.26 -1.45
N HIS A 130 -6.88 -8.49 -0.26
CA HIS A 130 -7.09 -9.71 0.54
C HIS A 130 -6.64 -11.03 -0.14
N LEU A 131 -5.80 -10.97 -1.17
CA LEU A 131 -5.37 -12.13 -1.95
C LEU A 131 -4.40 -13.04 -1.21
N LYS A 132 -3.64 -12.52 -0.22
CA LYS A 132 -2.64 -13.31 0.51
C LYS A 132 -3.22 -14.61 1.07
N ARG A 133 -4.38 -14.53 1.73
CA ARG A 133 -5.04 -15.72 2.32
C ARG A 133 -5.41 -16.75 1.25
N THR A 134 -5.99 -16.30 0.16
CA THR A 134 -6.37 -17.16 -0.97
C THR A 134 -5.13 -17.84 -1.58
N TRP A 135 -4.07 -17.08 -1.79
CA TRP A 135 -2.83 -17.59 -2.36
C TRP A 135 -2.12 -18.61 -1.46
N LEU A 136 -2.16 -18.43 -0.14
CA LEU A 136 -1.59 -19.41 0.82
C LEU A 136 -2.34 -20.74 0.83
N GLN A 137 -3.60 -20.77 0.42
CA GLN A 137 -4.45 -21.97 0.36
C GLN A 137 -4.37 -22.70 -0.99
N CYS A 138 -3.65 -22.17 -1.97
CA CYS A 138 -3.49 -22.76 -3.30
C CYS A 138 -2.74 -24.10 -3.21
N ARG A 139 -3.17 -25.08 -4.02
CA ARG A 139 -2.62 -26.46 -4.05
C ARG A 139 -2.16 -26.85 -5.44
#